data_8a5fe0f3c57adde4bc87e447243de668
#
_entry.id   8a5fe0f3c57adde4bc87e447243de668
#
_cell.length_a   1.000
_cell.length_b   1.000
_cell.length_c   1.000
_cell.angle_alpha   90.00
_cell.angle_beta   90.00
_cell.angle_gamma   90.00
#
_symmetry.space_group_name_H-M   'P 1'
#
loop_
_entity.id
_entity.type
_entity.pdbx_description
1 polymer ?
#
loop_
_entity_poly.entity_id
_entity_poly.type
_entity_poly.pdbx_seq_one_letter_code
_entity_poly.pdbx_strand_id
1 'polypeptide(L)'
;MQNQQPSTLKEIRVHGTQDFPCAFYQTGTRIKGNMVKHHWHEEVELLYFSGGEVLSGSKYGTFQHFQRNVFILLIPGNFTVFLLKKTAAVWKMRWFFHMDMLSSAYALDQIQTNLIQPVQNGSIQFPRCLRKNEPAFEPVRKSYEEIRNVFGGDSFRENYYDGEAVTDDITRQLFIKSALLRILAVLSANNLFEVTEKNHDRRIETIKTTLTYIQENYKEKIYIRDLADLIGMNEQYFCRFFKKVIGRSPMEYVNEYRIKKAIHYLKESDLTVTEICLECGYNNLGNFLREFRKYTSTTPLQYRRHLLKETQ
;
A
#
# COMPACT_ATOMS: atom_id res chain seq x y z
N MET A 1 -19.74 -18.57 3.33
CA MET A 1 -19.48 -17.49 4.28
C MET A 1 -18.13 -16.92 3.90
N GLN A 2 -18.07 -15.72 3.37
CA GLN A 2 -16.84 -15.11 2.89
C GLN A 2 -15.92 -14.78 4.08
N ASN A 3 -14.73 -15.41 4.10
CA ASN A 3 -13.66 -15.08 5.03
C ASN A 3 -13.27 -13.61 4.86
N GLN A 4 -13.77 -12.74 5.74
CA GLN A 4 -13.26 -11.39 5.85
C GLN A 4 -11.92 -11.46 6.57
N GLN A 5 -10.82 -11.44 5.81
CA GLN A 5 -9.50 -11.19 6.38
C GLN A 5 -9.50 -9.81 7.06
N PRO A 6 -9.01 -9.70 8.30
CA PRO A 6 -8.91 -8.41 8.98
C PRO A 6 -7.92 -7.51 8.22
N SER A 7 -8.40 -6.38 7.73
CA SER A 7 -7.58 -5.43 6.99
C SER A 7 -6.70 -4.61 7.93
N THR A 8 -5.39 -4.82 7.90
CA THR A 8 -4.46 -3.78 8.34
C THR A 8 -4.56 -2.63 7.35
N LEU A 9 -4.42 -1.42 7.87
CA LEU A 9 -4.47 -0.23 7.01
C LEU A 9 -3.14 -0.01 6.27
N LYS A 10 -2.01 -0.45 6.80
CA LYS A 10 -0.76 -0.57 6.04
C LYS A 10 -0.75 -1.89 5.28
N GLU A 11 -0.56 -1.83 3.98
CA GLU A 11 -0.30 -3.03 3.20
C GLU A 11 1.06 -3.60 3.64
N ILE A 12 1.08 -4.89 4.01
CA ILE A 12 2.32 -5.57 4.45
C ILE A 12 3.05 -6.18 3.26
N ARG A 13 2.37 -6.26 2.11
CA ARG A 13 2.94 -6.79 0.90
C ARG A 13 4.06 -5.86 0.44
N VAL A 14 5.24 -6.42 0.22
CA VAL A 14 6.34 -5.75 -0.46
C VAL A 14 6.09 -5.91 -1.96
N HIS A 15 6.09 -4.81 -2.69
CA HIS A 15 5.90 -4.79 -4.13
C HIS A 15 7.26 -4.79 -4.84
N GLY A 16 7.51 -5.79 -5.68
CA GLY A 16 8.78 -5.97 -6.34
C GLY A 16 9.79 -6.78 -5.52
N THR A 17 11.06 -6.66 -5.87
CA THR A 17 12.17 -7.32 -5.15
C THR A 17 12.89 -6.32 -4.25
N GLN A 18 13.74 -6.82 -3.35
CA GLN A 18 14.56 -5.96 -2.49
C GLN A 18 15.50 -5.07 -3.31
N ASP A 19 16.05 -5.59 -4.42
CA ASP A 19 16.99 -4.86 -5.27
C ASP A 19 16.29 -3.97 -6.30
N PHE A 20 15.04 -4.29 -6.64
CA PHE A 20 14.22 -3.51 -7.55
C PHE A 20 12.78 -3.45 -7.06
N PRO A 21 12.43 -2.51 -6.17
CA PRO A 21 11.11 -2.35 -5.56
C PRO A 21 10.11 -1.74 -6.54
N CYS A 22 9.76 -2.52 -7.57
CA CYS A 22 8.82 -2.17 -8.62
C CYS A 22 8.05 -3.41 -9.07
N ALA A 23 6.73 -3.31 -9.13
CA ALA A 23 5.87 -4.40 -9.55
C ALA A 23 4.68 -3.91 -10.37
N PHE A 24 4.27 -4.73 -11.33
CA PHE A 24 3.12 -4.49 -12.18
C PHE A 24 2.04 -5.54 -11.92
N TYR A 25 0.79 -5.09 -11.86
CA TYR A 25 -0.38 -5.96 -11.66
C TYR A 25 -1.47 -5.61 -12.68
N GLN A 26 -2.03 -6.63 -13.28
CA GLN A 26 -3.22 -6.48 -14.11
C GLN A 26 -4.36 -7.27 -13.49
N THR A 27 -5.46 -6.60 -13.21
CA THR A 27 -6.64 -7.22 -12.60
C THR A 27 -7.88 -6.84 -13.39
N GLY A 28 -8.60 -7.85 -13.89
CA GLY A 28 -9.97 -7.70 -14.37
C GLY A 28 -10.94 -8.10 -13.27
N THR A 29 -11.95 -7.30 -12.99
CA THR A 29 -12.97 -7.65 -11.99
C THR A 29 -14.38 -7.31 -12.47
N ARG A 30 -15.32 -8.21 -12.15
CA ARG A 30 -16.77 -8.02 -12.33
C ARG A 30 -17.50 -7.92 -10.98
N ILE A 31 -16.79 -7.58 -9.91
CA ILE A 31 -17.32 -7.62 -8.56
C ILE A 31 -18.08 -6.35 -8.22
N LYS A 32 -19.28 -6.48 -7.62
CA LYS A 32 -20.01 -5.38 -6.96
C LYS A 32 -19.43 -5.08 -5.60
N GLY A 33 -19.24 -3.81 -5.26
CA GLY A 33 -18.91 -3.36 -3.91
C GLY A 33 -17.51 -2.77 -3.77
N ASN A 34 -16.94 -2.82 -2.58
CA ASN A 34 -15.61 -2.30 -2.30
C ASN A 34 -14.56 -3.09 -3.05
N MET A 35 -13.92 -2.47 -4.02
CA MET A 35 -12.89 -3.08 -4.83
C MET A 35 -11.56 -3.17 -4.08
N VAL A 36 -11.28 -2.17 -3.24
CA VAL A 36 -10.09 -2.09 -2.41
C VAL A 36 -10.49 -1.51 -1.06
N LYS A 37 -10.13 -2.21 0.02
CA LYS A 37 -10.33 -1.71 1.38
C LYS A 37 -9.36 -0.55 1.65
N HIS A 38 -9.68 0.29 2.62
CA HIS A 38 -8.76 1.33 3.09
C HIS A 38 -7.40 0.73 3.43
N HIS A 39 -6.35 1.16 2.73
CA HIS A 39 -4.96 0.78 2.98
C HIS A 39 -4.04 1.95 2.61
N TRP A 40 -2.80 1.86 3.04
CA TRP A 40 -1.72 2.73 2.59
C TRP A 40 -0.43 1.90 2.48
N HIS A 41 0.50 2.33 1.66
CA HIS A 41 1.80 1.71 1.42
C HIS A 41 2.85 2.81 1.22
N GLU A 42 4.13 2.44 1.18
CA GLU A 42 5.26 3.37 1.05
C GLU A 42 5.60 3.65 -0.42
N GLU A 43 5.11 2.83 -1.32
CA GLU A 43 5.32 2.97 -2.75
C GLU A 43 4.35 4.00 -3.36
N VAL A 44 4.73 4.54 -4.51
CA VAL A 44 3.81 5.24 -5.41
C VAL A 44 3.00 4.17 -6.15
N GLU A 45 1.70 4.30 -6.19
CA GLU A 45 0.82 3.47 -7.01
C GLU A 45 0.25 4.29 -8.16
N LEU A 46 0.53 3.87 -9.39
CA LEU A 46 -0.06 4.43 -10.60
C LEU A 46 -1.11 3.46 -11.14
N LEU A 47 -2.37 3.84 -11.00
CA LEU A 47 -3.50 3.05 -11.49
C LEU A 47 -3.99 3.60 -12.83
N TYR A 48 -4.22 2.70 -13.78
CA TYR A 48 -4.93 3.01 -15.01
C TYR A 48 -6.23 2.24 -15.10
N PHE A 49 -7.33 2.95 -15.27
CA PHE A 49 -8.65 2.39 -15.50
C PHE A 49 -9.02 2.54 -16.97
N SER A 50 -9.06 1.43 -17.71
CA SER A 50 -9.44 1.43 -19.14
C SER A 50 -10.94 1.27 -19.37
N GLY A 51 -11.71 0.87 -18.34
CA GLY A 51 -13.16 0.67 -18.45
C GLY A 51 -13.87 0.77 -17.10
N GLY A 52 -15.20 0.97 -17.15
CA GLY A 52 -16.03 1.01 -15.97
C GLY A 52 -16.16 2.40 -15.31
N GLU A 53 -16.87 2.43 -14.19
CA GLU A 53 -17.04 3.61 -13.35
C GLU A 53 -16.50 3.34 -11.94
N VAL A 54 -15.62 4.18 -11.46
CA VAL A 54 -14.96 4.05 -10.18
C VAL A 54 -15.18 5.29 -9.34
N LEU A 55 -15.49 5.10 -8.06
CA LEU A 55 -15.43 6.15 -7.05
C LEU A 55 -14.12 6.00 -6.28
N SER A 56 -13.27 6.99 -6.35
CA SER A 56 -12.07 7.08 -5.51
C SER A 56 -12.28 8.12 -4.43
N GLY A 57 -11.90 7.79 -3.22
CA GLY A 57 -11.94 8.71 -2.10
C GLY A 57 -10.90 8.36 -1.04
N SER A 58 -10.48 9.38 -0.29
CA SER A 58 -9.76 9.18 0.95
C SER A 58 -10.74 9.00 2.11
N LYS A 59 -10.30 8.43 3.22
CA LYS A 59 -11.13 8.28 4.42
C LYS A 59 -11.75 9.59 4.93
N TYR A 60 -11.18 10.74 4.53
CA TYR A 60 -11.56 12.09 4.98
C TYR A 60 -11.99 13.02 3.85
N GLY A 61 -11.99 12.55 2.61
CA GLY A 61 -12.30 13.36 1.44
C GLY A 61 -13.60 12.99 0.76
N THR A 62 -14.09 13.90 -0.05
CA THR A 62 -15.22 13.65 -0.95
C THR A 62 -14.82 12.60 -1.98
N PHE A 63 -15.73 11.64 -2.19
CA PHE A 63 -15.56 10.69 -3.29
C PHE A 63 -15.64 11.40 -4.63
N GLN A 64 -14.62 11.17 -5.47
CA GLN A 64 -14.63 11.62 -6.85
C GLN A 64 -15.05 10.48 -7.76
N HIS A 65 -15.93 10.80 -8.69
CA HIS A 65 -16.39 9.87 -9.71
C HIS A 65 -15.51 9.92 -10.94
N PHE A 66 -14.98 8.77 -11.33
CA PHE A 66 -14.15 8.63 -12.52
C PHE A 66 -14.81 7.67 -13.50
N GLN A 67 -14.81 8.05 -14.76
CA GLN A 67 -15.18 7.20 -15.88
C GLN A 67 -13.91 6.59 -16.48
N ARG A 68 -14.08 5.68 -17.45
CA ARG A 68 -12.98 5.03 -18.19
C ARG A 68 -11.90 6.01 -18.70
N ASN A 69 -10.72 5.48 -18.94
CA ASN A 69 -9.53 6.21 -19.41
C ASN A 69 -9.11 7.32 -18.45
N VAL A 70 -8.79 6.93 -17.24
CA VAL A 70 -8.24 7.82 -16.23
C VAL A 70 -7.06 7.16 -15.53
N PHE A 71 -6.00 7.93 -15.31
CA PHE A 71 -4.97 7.57 -14.35
C PHE A 71 -5.33 8.12 -12.98
N ILE A 72 -5.11 7.32 -11.96
CA ILE A 72 -5.18 7.74 -10.57
C ILE A 72 -3.82 7.45 -9.95
N LEU A 73 -3.21 8.48 -9.38
CA LEU A 73 -1.93 8.37 -8.72
C LEU A 73 -2.15 8.38 -7.21
N LEU A 74 -1.67 7.34 -6.57
CA LEU A 74 -1.70 7.21 -5.12
C LEU A 74 -0.31 7.47 -4.58
N ILE A 75 -0.27 8.36 -3.60
CA ILE A 75 0.96 8.84 -3.01
C ILE A 75 1.30 8.00 -1.80
N PRO A 76 2.58 7.74 -1.53
CA PRO A 76 3.02 7.05 -0.33
C PRO A 76 2.33 7.57 0.93
N GLY A 77 1.77 6.64 1.71
CA GLY A 77 1.15 6.96 2.98
C GLY A 77 -0.24 7.58 2.93
N ASN A 78 -0.85 7.80 1.77
CA ASN A 78 -2.22 8.26 1.68
C ASN A 78 -3.20 7.09 1.76
N PHE A 79 -4.27 7.27 2.55
CA PHE A 79 -5.35 6.29 2.63
C PHE A 79 -6.25 6.39 1.42
N THR A 80 -6.39 5.31 0.69
CA THR A 80 -7.23 5.26 -0.50
C THR A 80 -8.27 4.15 -0.41
N VAL A 81 -9.44 4.41 -1.00
CA VAL A 81 -10.51 3.43 -1.17
C VAL A 81 -11.10 3.57 -2.57
N PHE A 82 -11.38 2.43 -3.19
CA PHE A 82 -12.08 2.36 -4.46
C PHE A 82 -13.41 1.63 -4.31
N LEU A 83 -14.47 2.27 -4.77
CA LEU A 83 -15.82 1.71 -4.82
C LEU A 83 -16.28 1.56 -6.27
N LEU A 84 -16.77 0.39 -6.64
CA LEU A 84 -17.44 0.18 -7.92
C LEU A 84 -18.92 0.55 -7.82
N LYS A 85 -19.39 1.44 -8.69
CA LYS A 85 -20.74 1.94 -8.66
C LYS A 85 -21.74 0.99 -9.31
N LYS A 86 -21.36 0.19 -10.31
CA LYS A 86 -22.21 -0.77 -11.05
C LYS A 86 -21.45 -2.01 -11.49
N THR A 87 -22.18 -3.05 -11.89
CA THR A 87 -21.72 -4.33 -12.44
C THR A 87 -21.01 -4.24 -13.82
N ALA A 88 -20.24 -3.20 -14.06
CA ALA A 88 -19.43 -3.11 -15.26
C ALA A 88 -18.09 -3.83 -15.04
N ALA A 89 -17.60 -4.53 -16.07
CA ALA A 89 -16.25 -5.04 -16.04
C ALA A 89 -15.28 -3.87 -15.92
N VAL A 90 -14.49 -3.86 -14.87
CA VAL A 90 -13.45 -2.85 -14.67
C VAL A 90 -12.10 -3.51 -14.91
N TRP A 91 -11.38 -2.99 -15.88
CA TRP A 91 -10.00 -3.34 -16.11
C TRP A 91 -9.14 -2.28 -15.45
N LYS A 92 -8.39 -2.70 -14.44
CA LYS A 92 -7.40 -1.86 -13.79
C LYS A 92 -6.02 -2.49 -13.94
N MET A 93 -5.07 -1.66 -14.25
CA MET A 93 -3.67 -1.98 -14.23
C MET A 93 -3.03 -1.15 -13.13
N ARG A 94 -2.27 -1.78 -12.27
CA ARG A 94 -1.61 -1.13 -11.13
C ARG A 94 -0.11 -1.28 -11.27
N TRP A 95 0.56 -0.21 -11.04
CA TRP A 95 2.00 -0.19 -11.01
C TRP A 95 2.49 0.44 -9.71
N PHE A 96 3.25 -0.33 -8.96
CA PHE A 96 3.88 0.08 -7.72
C PHE A 96 5.36 0.32 -7.95
N PHE A 97 5.89 1.39 -7.40
CA PHE A 97 7.32 1.66 -7.40
C PHE A 97 7.71 2.52 -6.20
N HIS A 98 8.90 2.25 -5.67
CA HIS A 98 9.46 3.07 -4.60
C HIS A 98 10.25 4.24 -5.20
N MET A 99 10.05 5.46 -4.67
CA MET A 99 10.73 6.65 -5.19
C MET A 99 12.26 6.58 -5.07
N ASP A 100 12.77 5.80 -4.11
CA ASP A 100 14.22 5.60 -3.93
C ASP A 100 14.91 4.99 -5.17
N MET A 101 14.15 4.28 -6.02
CA MET A 101 14.67 3.77 -7.30
C MET A 101 15.18 4.87 -8.24
N LEU A 102 14.66 6.08 -8.08
CA LEU A 102 14.98 7.25 -8.89
C LEU A 102 15.93 8.20 -8.17
N SER A 103 16.31 7.88 -6.94
CA SER A 103 17.20 8.72 -6.12
C SER A 103 18.61 8.75 -6.70
N SER A 104 19.25 9.91 -6.58
CA SER A 104 20.63 10.15 -6.95
C SER A 104 21.50 10.34 -5.69
N ALA A 105 22.66 9.72 -5.69
CA ALA A 105 23.69 9.94 -4.65
C ALA A 105 24.49 11.22 -4.87
N TYR A 106 24.29 11.90 -6.02
CA TYR A 106 25.02 13.13 -6.33
C TYR A 106 24.38 14.31 -5.58
N ALA A 107 25.13 14.89 -4.64
CA ALA A 107 24.62 15.90 -3.71
C ALA A 107 24.11 17.19 -4.37
N LEU A 108 24.55 17.51 -5.59
CA LEU A 108 24.14 18.71 -6.34
C LEU A 108 23.05 18.40 -7.40
N ASP A 109 22.49 17.22 -7.39
CA ASP A 109 21.41 16.83 -8.31
C ASP A 109 20.14 17.64 -8.01
N GLN A 110 19.78 18.54 -8.89
CA GLN A 110 18.58 19.38 -8.76
C GLN A 110 17.28 18.56 -8.87
N ILE A 111 17.29 17.44 -9.60
CA ILE A 111 16.13 16.55 -9.67
C ILE A 111 15.91 15.92 -8.29
N GLN A 112 17.01 15.46 -7.65
CA GLN A 112 16.95 14.90 -6.29
C GLN A 112 16.39 15.92 -5.29
N THR A 113 16.94 17.14 -5.28
CA THR A 113 16.62 18.14 -4.25
C THR A 113 15.27 18.83 -4.48
N ASN A 114 14.87 19.05 -5.74
CA ASN A 114 13.68 19.85 -6.06
C ASN A 114 12.46 19.00 -6.43
N LEU A 115 12.62 17.70 -6.68
CA LEU A 115 11.52 16.82 -7.06
C LEU A 115 11.49 15.53 -6.22
N ILE A 116 12.53 14.69 -6.29
CA ILE A 116 12.49 13.35 -5.67
C ILE A 116 12.31 13.45 -4.15
N GLN A 117 13.20 14.19 -3.49
CA GLN A 117 13.15 14.35 -2.04
C GLN A 117 11.87 15.06 -1.54
N PRO A 118 11.37 16.14 -2.18
CA PRO A 118 10.07 16.72 -1.84
C PRO A 118 8.88 15.78 -1.99
N VAL A 119 8.90 14.87 -2.99
CA VAL A 119 7.87 13.83 -3.10
C VAL A 119 8.02 12.78 -2.00
N GLN A 120 9.24 12.32 -1.71
CA GLN A 120 9.51 11.34 -0.65
C GLN A 120 9.09 11.85 0.74
N ASN A 121 9.34 13.12 1.04
CA ASN A 121 8.97 13.73 2.31
C ASN A 121 7.56 14.33 2.34
N GLY A 122 6.79 14.23 1.24
CA GLY A 122 5.41 14.69 1.13
C GLY A 122 5.23 16.19 0.97
N SER A 123 6.30 16.98 0.80
CA SER A 123 6.21 18.45 0.60
C SER A 123 5.54 18.81 -0.73
N ILE A 124 5.70 17.96 -1.74
CA ILE A 124 4.95 18.00 -3.00
C ILE A 124 4.31 16.66 -3.28
N GLN A 125 3.19 16.67 -3.98
CA GLN A 125 2.41 15.48 -4.28
C GLN A 125 2.13 15.36 -5.76
N PHE A 126 1.95 14.13 -6.23
CA PHE A 126 1.43 13.85 -7.55
C PHE A 126 -0.01 14.38 -7.71
N PRO A 127 -0.44 14.73 -8.92
CA PRO A 127 -1.85 14.99 -9.18
C PRO A 127 -2.67 13.74 -8.80
N ARG A 128 -3.83 13.94 -8.18
CA ARG A 128 -4.69 12.82 -7.76
C ARG A 128 -5.19 11.99 -8.93
N CYS A 129 -5.40 12.63 -10.07
CA CYS A 129 -5.84 11.96 -11.30
C CYS A 129 -5.36 12.71 -12.53
N LEU A 130 -5.31 11.99 -13.65
CA LEU A 130 -5.02 12.54 -14.97
C LEU A 130 -6.08 12.03 -15.95
N ARG A 131 -6.86 12.95 -16.53
CA ARG A 131 -7.99 12.63 -17.41
C ARG A 131 -7.58 12.69 -18.88
N LYS A 132 -8.30 11.94 -19.72
CA LYS A 132 -8.03 11.82 -21.16
C LYS A 132 -7.94 13.15 -21.91
N ASN A 133 -8.64 14.18 -21.47
CA ASN A 133 -8.64 15.50 -22.09
C ASN A 133 -7.49 16.40 -21.65
N GLU A 134 -6.64 15.97 -20.75
CA GLU A 134 -5.50 16.74 -20.25
C GLU A 134 -4.26 16.52 -21.10
N PRO A 135 -3.45 17.57 -21.39
CA PRO A 135 -2.30 17.46 -22.28
C PRO A 135 -1.27 16.40 -21.86
N ALA A 136 -1.10 16.19 -20.56
CA ALA A 136 -0.17 15.22 -20.02
C ALA A 136 -0.64 13.75 -20.19
N PHE A 137 -1.94 13.51 -20.46
CA PHE A 137 -2.51 12.15 -20.46
C PHE A 137 -1.84 11.23 -21.48
N GLU A 138 -1.81 11.61 -22.75
CA GLU A 138 -1.25 10.74 -23.80
C GLU A 138 0.25 10.49 -23.66
N PRO A 139 1.10 11.48 -23.31
CA PRO A 139 2.50 11.21 -23.00
C PRO A 139 2.70 10.25 -21.82
N VAL A 140 1.92 10.42 -20.74
CA VAL A 140 1.95 9.49 -19.59
C VAL A 140 1.48 8.10 -20.00
N ARG A 141 0.40 8.00 -20.79
CA ARG A 141 -0.11 6.73 -21.29
C ARG A 141 0.93 5.98 -22.13
N LYS A 142 1.65 6.67 -23.01
CA LYS A 142 2.73 6.05 -23.80
C LYS A 142 3.82 5.46 -22.90
N SER A 143 4.31 6.20 -21.92
CA SER A 143 5.30 5.71 -20.97
C SER A 143 4.78 4.55 -20.13
N TYR A 144 3.50 4.58 -19.75
CA TYR A 144 2.84 3.51 -19.05
C TYR A 144 2.75 2.22 -19.88
N GLU A 145 2.40 2.32 -21.17
CA GLU A 145 2.36 1.19 -22.10
C GLU A 145 3.75 0.61 -22.36
N GLU A 146 4.80 1.42 -22.44
CA GLU A 146 6.18 0.95 -22.53
C GLU A 146 6.53 0.04 -21.35
N ILE A 147 6.18 0.43 -20.14
CA ILE A 147 6.41 -0.38 -18.94
C ILE A 147 5.59 -1.67 -18.99
N ARG A 148 4.32 -1.58 -19.36
CA ARG A 148 3.47 -2.77 -19.52
C ARG A 148 4.11 -3.76 -20.49
N ASN A 149 4.66 -3.29 -21.60
CA ASN A 149 5.31 -4.12 -22.60
C ASN A 149 6.59 -4.80 -22.06
N VAL A 150 7.34 -4.13 -21.19
CA VAL A 150 8.49 -4.74 -20.51
C VAL A 150 8.08 -5.95 -19.69
N PHE A 151 6.88 -5.94 -19.09
CA PHE A 151 6.35 -7.04 -18.30
C PHE A 151 5.56 -8.09 -19.11
N GLY A 152 5.55 -8.03 -20.44
CA GLY A 152 4.95 -9.06 -21.28
C GLY A 152 3.74 -8.63 -22.12
N GLY A 153 3.37 -7.35 -22.08
CA GLY A 153 2.39 -6.75 -23.00
C GLY A 153 1.04 -7.45 -23.04
N ASP A 154 0.59 -7.85 -24.22
CA ASP A 154 -0.73 -8.45 -24.45
C ASP A 154 -0.88 -9.89 -23.92
N SER A 155 0.21 -10.61 -23.69
CA SER A 155 0.14 -11.95 -23.07
C SER A 155 -0.46 -11.92 -21.67
N PHE A 156 -0.43 -10.76 -21.01
CA PHE A 156 -1.16 -10.53 -19.76
C PHE A 156 -2.69 -10.44 -19.95
N ARG A 157 -3.20 -10.20 -21.17
CA ARG A 157 -4.65 -10.05 -21.42
C ARG A 157 -5.42 -11.36 -21.39
N GLU A 158 -4.79 -12.45 -21.75
CA GLU A 158 -5.48 -13.75 -21.97
C GLU A 158 -5.67 -14.56 -20.67
N ASN A 159 -4.84 -14.32 -19.68
CA ASN A 159 -4.96 -15.00 -18.40
C ASN A 159 -5.45 -14.02 -17.34
N TYR A 160 -6.51 -14.37 -16.61
CA TYR A 160 -6.98 -13.72 -15.39
C TYR A 160 -5.89 -13.81 -14.30
N TYR A 161 -4.80 -13.07 -14.49
CA TYR A 161 -3.65 -13.15 -13.63
C TYR A 161 -3.76 -12.06 -12.56
N ASP A 162 -4.08 -12.44 -11.33
CA ASP A 162 -3.91 -11.61 -10.12
C ASP A 162 -2.48 -11.77 -9.59
N GLY A 163 -1.52 -11.88 -10.50
CA GLY A 163 -0.11 -12.12 -10.24
C GLY A 163 0.73 -10.85 -10.28
N GLU A 164 1.78 -10.85 -9.49
CA GLU A 164 2.82 -9.85 -9.49
C GLU A 164 3.81 -10.13 -10.64
N ALA A 165 4.05 -9.13 -11.47
CA ALA A 165 5.13 -9.16 -12.44
C ALA A 165 6.30 -8.32 -11.93
N VAL A 166 7.44 -8.95 -11.78
CA VAL A 166 8.71 -8.35 -11.35
C VAL A 166 9.81 -8.69 -12.36
N THR A 167 10.93 -7.99 -12.32
CA THR A 167 12.07 -8.26 -13.20
C THR A 167 13.40 -8.04 -12.48
N ASP A 168 14.34 -8.94 -12.70
CA ASP A 168 15.76 -8.88 -12.32
C ASP A 168 16.67 -8.50 -13.49
N ASP A 169 16.14 -8.43 -14.72
CA ASP A 169 16.87 -8.05 -15.93
C ASP A 169 17.21 -6.55 -15.92
N ILE A 170 18.50 -6.22 -15.92
CA ILE A 170 19.00 -4.84 -15.87
C ILE A 170 18.49 -3.98 -17.05
N THR A 171 18.38 -4.55 -18.23
CA THR A 171 17.90 -3.83 -19.42
C THR A 171 16.44 -3.44 -19.24
N ARG A 172 15.62 -4.37 -18.76
CA ARG A 172 14.21 -4.10 -18.41
C ARG A 172 14.08 -3.06 -17.31
N GLN A 173 14.90 -3.16 -16.26
CA GLN A 173 14.94 -2.16 -15.18
C GLN A 173 15.29 -0.76 -15.70
N LEU A 174 16.22 -0.63 -16.67
CA LEU A 174 16.57 0.63 -17.31
C LEU A 174 15.40 1.20 -18.10
N PHE A 175 14.68 0.38 -18.89
CA PHE A 175 13.48 0.83 -19.59
C PHE A 175 12.40 1.32 -18.62
N ILE A 176 12.17 0.62 -17.53
CA ILE A 176 11.20 1.02 -16.50
C ILE A 176 11.61 2.36 -15.88
N LYS A 177 12.86 2.51 -15.43
CA LYS A 177 13.35 3.78 -14.87
C LYS A 177 13.27 4.94 -15.87
N SER A 178 13.61 4.71 -17.13
CA SER A 178 13.51 5.70 -18.20
C SER A 178 12.06 6.17 -18.40
N ALA A 179 11.12 5.24 -18.44
CA ALA A 179 9.70 5.56 -18.59
C ALA A 179 9.14 6.30 -17.35
N LEU A 180 9.57 5.92 -16.13
CA LEU A 180 9.22 6.63 -14.88
C LEU A 180 9.72 8.07 -14.89
N LEU A 181 11.00 8.29 -15.22
CA LEU A 181 11.57 9.63 -15.32
C LEU A 181 10.85 10.48 -16.36
N ARG A 182 10.41 9.88 -17.47
CA ARG A 182 9.61 10.56 -18.49
C ARG A 182 8.22 10.94 -17.96
N ILE A 183 7.57 10.07 -17.17
CA ILE A 183 6.31 10.43 -16.52
C ILE A 183 6.51 11.62 -15.58
N LEU A 184 7.54 11.61 -14.73
CA LEU A 184 7.85 12.74 -13.86
C LEU A 184 8.12 14.02 -14.65
N ALA A 185 8.88 13.94 -15.74
CA ALA A 185 9.16 15.08 -16.61
C ALA A 185 7.89 15.66 -17.23
N VAL A 186 6.97 14.79 -17.71
CA VAL A 186 5.69 15.23 -18.28
C VAL A 186 4.82 15.91 -17.24
N LEU A 187 4.72 15.34 -16.03
CA LEU A 187 3.96 15.95 -14.94
C LEU A 187 4.55 17.29 -14.53
N SER A 188 5.87 17.39 -14.44
CA SER A 188 6.58 18.63 -14.12
C SER A 188 6.38 19.71 -15.18
N ALA A 189 6.53 19.35 -16.46
CA ALA A 189 6.37 20.28 -17.58
C ALA A 189 4.95 20.86 -17.69
N ASN A 190 3.95 20.16 -17.18
CA ASN A 190 2.56 20.60 -17.12
C ASN A 190 2.17 21.21 -15.75
N ASN A 191 3.13 21.45 -14.85
CA ASN A 191 2.89 22.01 -13.50
C ASN A 191 1.82 21.23 -12.70
N LEU A 192 1.83 19.89 -12.79
CA LEU A 192 0.80 19.05 -12.20
C LEU A 192 1.15 18.58 -10.77
N PHE A 193 2.35 18.86 -10.29
CA PHE A 193 2.69 18.60 -8.89
C PHE A 193 2.04 19.62 -7.97
N GLU A 194 1.44 19.14 -6.89
CA GLU A 194 0.73 19.97 -5.92
C GLU A 194 1.62 20.20 -4.68
N VAL A 195 1.74 21.46 -4.24
CA VAL A 195 2.41 21.77 -2.97
C VAL A 195 1.45 21.47 -1.83
N THR A 196 1.91 20.70 -0.87
CA THR A 196 1.06 20.27 0.25
C THR A 196 1.00 21.34 1.34
N GLU A 197 -0.20 21.77 1.73
CA GLU A 197 -0.36 22.62 2.91
C GLU A 197 0.00 21.86 4.18
N LYS A 198 0.92 22.40 4.98
CA LYS A 198 1.52 21.80 6.18
C LYS A 198 0.55 21.20 7.22
N ASN A 199 -0.71 21.58 7.22
CA ASN A 199 -1.69 21.15 8.22
C ASN A 199 -2.33 19.78 7.96
N HIS A 200 -2.38 19.31 6.70
CA HIS A 200 -2.91 17.98 6.39
C HIS A 200 -1.86 16.90 6.67
N ASP A 201 -0.60 17.19 6.44
CA ASP A 201 0.53 16.28 6.61
C ASP A 201 0.80 15.87 8.05
N ARG A 202 0.65 16.81 9.01
CA ARG A 202 0.91 16.49 10.42
C ARG A 202 0.14 15.29 10.95
N ARG A 203 -1.13 15.14 10.56
CA ARG A 203 -1.95 14.00 11.02
C ARG A 203 -1.52 12.68 10.39
N ILE A 204 -1.18 12.72 9.12
CA ILE A 204 -0.69 11.55 8.38
C ILE A 204 0.68 11.15 8.91
N GLU A 205 1.60 12.09 9.05
CA GLU A 205 2.93 11.85 9.64
C GLU A 205 2.85 11.33 11.07
N THR A 206 1.99 11.92 11.89
CA THR A 206 1.73 11.45 13.25
C THR A 206 1.31 9.98 13.28
N ILE A 207 0.41 9.59 12.39
CA ILE A 207 -0.03 8.18 12.32
C ILE A 207 1.07 7.29 11.77
N LYS A 208 1.79 7.70 10.71
CA LYS A 208 2.91 6.93 10.15
C LYS A 208 3.96 6.66 11.23
N THR A 209 4.41 7.69 11.93
CA THR A 209 5.37 7.56 13.04
C THR A 209 4.91 6.53 14.06
N THR A 210 3.64 6.60 14.48
CA THR A 210 3.07 5.65 15.42
C THR A 210 3.05 4.22 14.87
N LEU A 211 2.66 4.05 13.60
CA LEU A 211 2.55 2.74 12.97
C LEU A 211 3.94 2.13 12.75
N THR A 212 4.93 2.93 12.33
CA THR A 212 6.33 2.50 12.18
C THR A 212 6.88 2.04 13.52
N TYR A 213 6.69 2.84 14.59
CA TYR A 213 7.12 2.45 15.94
C TYR A 213 6.52 1.09 16.35
N ILE A 214 5.21 0.89 16.14
CA ILE A 214 4.55 -0.40 16.46
C ILE A 214 5.18 -1.55 15.65
N GLN A 215 5.51 -1.32 14.38
CA GLN A 215 6.06 -2.35 13.51
C GLN A 215 7.50 -2.74 13.89
N GLU A 216 8.29 -1.78 14.32
CA GLU A 216 9.67 -2.01 14.77
C GLU A 216 9.73 -2.63 16.16
N ASN A 217 8.78 -2.28 17.04
CA ASN A 217 8.80 -2.66 18.44
C ASN A 217 7.70 -3.67 18.84
N TYR A 218 7.01 -4.32 17.88
CA TYR A 218 5.88 -5.21 18.20
C TYR A 218 6.24 -6.39 19.09
N LYS A 219 7.50 -6.83 19.10
CA LYS A 219 8.00 -7.90 19.96
C LYS A 219 8.06 -7.47 21.43
N GLU A 220 8.23 -6.18 21.66
CA GLU A 220 8.39 -5.59 22.99
C GLU A 220 7.04 -5.21 23.61
N LYS A 221 7.06 -4.88 24.90
CA LYS A 221 5.88 -4.39 25.59
C LYS A 221 5.61 -2.95 25.20
N ILE A 222 4.53 -2.71 24.46
CA ILE A 222 4.11 -1.38 23.99
C ILE A 222 3.02 -0.87 24.93
N TYR A 223 3.19 0.34 25.48
CA TYR A 223 2.19 1.05 26.26
C TYR A 223 1.55 2.17 25.43
N ILE A 224 0.30 2.50 25.74
CA ILE A 224 -0.40 3.64 25.09
C ILE A 224 0.35 4.94 25.32
N ARG A 225 0.92 5.10 26.52
CA ARG A 225 1.72 6.25 26.88
C ARG A 225 2.91 6.45 25.95
N ASP A 226 3.67 5.38 25.65
CA ASP A 226 4.85 5.46 24.79
C ASP A 226 4.47 5.97 23.39
N LEU A 227 3.34 5.45 22.88
CA LEU A 227 2.81 5.87 21.57
C LEU A 227 2.30 7.32 21.58
N ALA A 228 1.72 7.77 22.67
CA ALA A 228 1.22 9.14 22.83
C ALA A 228 2.37 10.14 22.98
N ASP A 229 3.38 9.80 23.81
CA ASP A 229 4.57 10.62 24.04
C ASP A 229 5.39 10.79 22.76
N LEU A 230 5.52 9.74 21.94
CA LEU A 230 6.21 9.75 20.65
C LEU A 230 5.71 10.87 19.71
N ILE A 231 4.45 11.24 19.83
CA ILE A 231 3.81 12.25 18.97
C ILE A 231 3.37 13.51 19.71
N GLY A 232 3.80 13.64 20.97
CA GLY A 232 3.49 14.81 21.81
C GLY A 232 2.01 14.97 22.14
N MET A 233 1.26 13.89 22.31
CA MET A 233 -0.16 13.89 22.65
C MET A 233 -0.40 13.27 24.02
N ASN A 234 -1.47 13.70 24.72
CA ASN A 234 -1.93 12.93 25.87
C ASN A 234 -2.63 11.62 25.43
N GLU A 235 -2.59 10.59 26.28
CA GLU A 235 -3.08 9.25 25.96
C GLU A 235 -4.55 9.22 25.51
N GLN A 236 -5.42 9.99 26.17
CA GLN A 236 -6.85 10.00 25.86
C GLN A 236 -7.14 10.62 24.49
N TYR A 237 -6.45 11.73 24.18
CA TYR A 237 -6.55 12.38 22.87
C TYR A 237 -5.97 11.48 21.79
N PHE A 238 -4.80 10.88 22.03
CA PHE A 238 -4.18 9.93 21.12
C PHE A 238 -5.09 8.75 20.80
N CYS A 239 -5.68 8.09 21.82
CA CYS A 239 -6.58 6.96 21.60
C CYS A 239 -7.79 7.34 20.73
N ARG A 240 -8.40 8.50 20.98
CA ARG A 240 -9.53 9.01 20.17
C ARG A 240 -9.08 9.35 18.75
N PHE A 241 -7.96 10.04 18.62
CA PHE A 241 -7.35 10.41 17.34
C PHE A 241 -7.02 9.15 16.53
N PHE A 242 -6.28 8.21 17.10
CA PHE A 242 -5.89 6.96 16.46
C PHE A 242 -7.11 6.15 16.02
N LYS A 243 -8.10 5.98 16.90
CA LYS A 243 -9.34 5.26 16.58
C LYS A 243 -10.13 5.96 15.46
N LYS A 244 -10.16 7.30 15.46
CA LYS A 244 -10.81 8.08 14.40
C LYS A 244 -10.12 7.87 13.04
N VAL A 245 -8.77 7.82 13.04
CA VAL A 245 -7.98 7.68 11.80
C VAL A 245 -7.89 6.23 11.33
N ILE A 246 -7.59 5.31 12.24
CA ILE A 246 -7.32 3.90 11.94
C ILE A 246 -8.58 3.03 11.99
N GLY A 247 -9.63 3.49 12.68
CA GLY A 247 -10.90 2.77 12.83
C GLY A 247 -10.92 1.79 14.01
N ARG A 248 -9.82 1.65 14.75
CA ARG A 248 -9.66 0.78 15.92
C ARG A 248 -8.72 1.39 16.94
N SER A 249 -8.71 0.89 18.16
CA SER A 249 -7.81 1.38 19.20
C SER A 249 -6.35 1.02 18.91
N PRO A 250 -5.36 1.74 19.49
CA PRO A 250 -3.94 1.42 19.32
C PRO A 250 -3.60 -0.02 19.70
N MET A 251 -4.09 -0.50 20.83
CA MET A 251 -3.81 -1.87 21.30
C MET A 251 -4.48 -2.96 20.46
N GLU A 252 -5.67 -2.70 19.91
CA GLU A 252 -6.27 -3.59 18.91
C GLU A 252 -5.42 -3.69 17.66
N TYR A 253 -4.83 -2.57 17.23
CA TYR A 253 -3.91 -2.56 16.08
C TYR A 253 -2.62 -3.35 16.37
N VAL A 254 -1.99 -3.13 17.54
CA VAL A 254 -0.80 -3.89 17.98
C VAL A 254 -1.08 -5.39 17.97
N ASN A 255 -2.20 -5.82 18.58
CA ASN A 255 -2.56 -7.23 18.61
C ASN A 255 -2.79 -7.81 17.22
N GLU A 256 -3.50 -7.08 16.36
CA GLU A 256 -3.70 -7.52 14.97
C GLU A 256 -2.36 -7.68 14.23
N TYR A 257 -1.45 -6.73 14.38
CA TYR A 257 -0.13 -6.79 13.75
C TYR A 257 0.66 -8.03 14.22
N ARG A 258 0.68 -8.29 15.54
CA ARG A 258 1.29 -9.47 16.15
C ARG A 258 0.71 -10.77 15.60
N ILE A 259 -0.62 -10.87 15.49
CA ILE A 259 -1.27 -12.06 14.93
C ILE A 259 -0.92 -12.26 13.46
N LYS A 260 -0.76 -11.20 12.67
CA LYS A 260 -0.29 -11.33 11.28
C LYS A 260 1.13 -11.86 11.20
N LYS A 261 2.03 -11.39 12.06
CA LYS A 261 3.37 -11.96 12.17
C LYS A 261 3.32 -13.43 12.59
N ALA A 262 2.43 -13.80 13.51
CA ALA A 262 2.24 -15.19 13.90
C ALA A 262 1.76 -16.07 12.73
N ILE A 263 0.85 -15.57 11.91
CA ILE A 263 0.40 -16.28 10.68
C ILE A 263 1.57 -16.47 9.71
N HIS A 264 2.41 -15.45 9.54
CA HIS A 264 3.62 -15.57 8.71
C HIS A 264 4.57 -16.65 9.25
N TYR A 265 4.89 -16.64 10.56
CA TYR A 265 5.72 -17.68 11.17
C TYR A 265 5.10 -19.08 11.06
N LEU A 266 3.77 -19.21 11.17
CA LEU A 266 3.08 -20.50 10.98
C LEU A 266 3.23 -21.06 9.56
N LYS A 267 3.43 -20.20 8.56
CA LYS A 267 3.62 -20.58 7.15
C LYS A 267 5.07 -20.86 6.81
N GLU A 268 5.98 -20.00 7.27
CA GLU A 268 7.35 -19.92 6.79
C GLU A 268 8.39 -20.52 7.76
N SER A 269 7.95 -21.06 8.90
CA SER A 269 8.87 -21.63 9.89
C SER A 269 8.31 -22.87 10.59
N ASP A 270 9.25 -23.67 11.13
CA ASP A 270 8.92 -24.87 11.95
C ASP A 270 8.79 -24.55 13.45
N LEU A 271 8.79 -23.27 13.81
CA LEU A 271 8.65 -22.84 15.20
C LEU A 271 7.38 -23.42 15.85
N THR A 272 7.48 -23.83 17.09
CA THR A 272 6.33 -24.27 17.88
C THR A 272 5.37 -23.09 18.14
N VAL A 273 4.13 -23.38 18.45
CA VAL A 273 3.13 -22.34 18.79
C VAL A 273 3.57 -21.49 19.98
N THR A 274 4.32 -22.07 20.93
CA THR A 274 4.85 -21.35 22.08
C THR A 274 5.98 -20.40 21.69
N GLU A 275 6.89 -20.83 20.84
CA GLU A 275 7.96 -19.97 20.30
C GLU A 275 7.36 -18.83 19.48
N ILE A 276 6.39 -19.11 18.59
CA ILE A 276 5.69 -18.08 17.82
C ILE A 276 5.00 -17.06 18.74
N CYS A 277 4.38 -17.53 19.83
CA CYS A 277 3.77 -16.64 20.83
C CYS A 277 4.80 -15.63 21.36
N LEU A 278 5.99 -16.11 21.76
CA LEU A 278 7.06 -15.26 22.29
C LEU A 278 7.63 -14.33 21.21
N GLU A 279 7.93 -14.85 20.01
CA GLU A 279 8.42 -14.08 18.87
C GLU A 279 7.46 -12.98 18.41
N CYS A 280 6.17 -13.14 18.70
CA CYS A 280 5.17 -12.12 18.41
C CYS A 280 4.91 -11.16 19.58
N GLY A 281 5.73 -11.18 20.65
CA GLY A 281 5.65 -10.27 21.78
C GLY A 281 4.51 -10.56 22.76
N TYR A 282 4.04 -11.81 22.82
CA TYR A 282 3.09 -12.25 23.85
C TYR A 282 3.82 -12.98 24.97
N ASN A 283 3.69 -12.51 26.20
CA ASN A 283 4.27 -13.13 27.38
C ASN A 283 3.37 -14.23 27.97
N ASN A 284 2.18 -14.43 27.43
CA ASN A 284 1.20 -15.39 27.92
C ASN A 284 0.51 -16.10 26.76
N LEU A 285 0.67 -17.42 26.71
CA LEU A 285 0.11 -18.27 25.65
C LEU A 285 -1.43 -18.20 25.60
N GLY A 286 -2.10 -18.15 26.75
CA GLY A 286 -3.57 -18.04 26.80
C GLY A 286 -4.09 -16.77 26.16
N ASN A 287 -3.41 -15.64 26.39
CA ASN A 287 -3.73 -14.36 25.74
C ASN A 287 -3.50 -14.43 24.22
N PHE A 288 -2.36 -14.99 23.81
CA PHE A 288 -2.06 -15.22 22.40
C PHE A 288 -3.13 -16.07 21.69
N LEU A 289 -3.50 -17.21 22.28
CA LEU A 289 -4.50 -18.11 21.70
C LEU A 289 -5.88 -17.44 21.59
N ARG A 290 -6.26 -16.63 22.58
CA ARG A 290 -7.51 -15.85 22.56
C ARG A 290 -7.50 -14.82 21.43
N GLU A 291 -6.43 -14.01 21.32
CA GLU A 291 -6.32 -13.01 20.25
C GLU A 291 -6.21 -13.69 18.88
N PHE A 292 -5.45 -14.77 18.75
CA PHE A 292 -5.33 -15.51 17.49
C PHE A 292 -6.71 -16.02 17.03
N ARG A 293 -7.48 -16.64 17.92
CA ARG A 293 -8.84 -17.11 17.60
C ARG A 293 -9.79 -15.96 17.25
N LYS A 294 -9.68 -14.82 17.92
CA LYS A 294 -10.46 -13.62 17.62
C LYS A 294 -10.25 -13.13 16.17
N TYR A 295 -9.01 -13.19 15.66
CA TYR A 295 -8.67 -12.70 14.33
C TYR A 295 -8.81 -13.74 13.21
N THR A 296 -8.61 -15.03 13.50
CA THR A 296 -8.58 -16.09 12.49
C THR A 296 -9.76 -17.05 12.58
N SER A 297 -10.56 -16.98 13.64
CA SER A 297 -11.65 -17.92 13.98
C SER A 297 -11.20 -19.36 14.24
N THR A 298 -9.88 -19.61 14.28
CA THR A 298 -9.28 -20.94 14.47
C THR A 298 -8.15 -20.90 15.49
N THR A 299 -7.64 -22.06 15.90
CA THR A 299 -6.42 -22.13 16.72
C THR A 299 -5.17 -22.12 15.82
N PRO A 300 -3.98 -21.69 16.32
CA PRO A 300 -2.75 -21.73 15.53
C PRO A 300 -2.41 -23.11 14.95
N LEU A 301 -2.62 -24.18 15.71
CA LEU A 301 -2.38 -25.55 15.25
C LEU A 301 -3.36 -25.97 14.14
N GLN A 302 -4.65 -25.62 14.27
CA GLN A 302 -5.63 -25.86 13.23
C GLN A 302 -5.28 -25.05 11.96
N TYR A 303 -4.88 -23.79 12.13
CA TYR A 303 -4.48 -22.93 11.04
C TYR A 303 -3.29 -23.52 10.26
N ARG A 304 -2.22 -23.98 10.95
CA ARG A 304 -1.07 -24.64 10.32
C ARG A 304 -1.48 -25.92 9.58
N ARG A 305 -2.36 -26.74 10.14
CA ARG A 305 -2.85 -27.96 9.46
C ARG A 305 -3.64 -27.65 8.18
N HIS A 306 -4.39 -26.56 8.15
CA HIS A 306 -5.11 -26.14 6.94
C HIS A 306 -4.13 -25.70 5.84
N LEU A 307 -3.09 -24.95 6.19
CA LEU A 307 -2.06 -24.54 5.24
C LEU A 307 -1.35 -25.74 4.59
N LEU A 308 -0.98 -26.75 5.38
CA LEU A 308 -0.33 -27.98 4.87
C LEU A 308 -1.22 -28.80 3.94
N LYS A 309 -2.55 -28.72 4.08
CA LYS A 309 -3.51 -29.40 3.20
C LYS A 309 -3.77 -28.66 1.89
N GLU A 310 -3.55 -27.36 1.84
CA GLU A 310 -3.70 -26.54 0.62
C GLU A 310 -2.45 -26.60 -0.28
N THR A 311 -1.35 -27.16 0.23
CA THR A 311 -0.05 -27.25 -0.47
C THR A 311 0.19 -28.65 -1.06
N GLN A 312 -0.71 -29.61 -0.80
CA GLN A 312 -0.77 -30.96 -1.41
C GLN A 312 -1.84 -31.03 -2.49
#